data_35fb447d827642a9b5845148756f58b9
#
_entry.id   35fb447d827642a9b5845148756f58b9
#
_cell.length_a   1.000
_cell.length_b   1.000
_cell.length_c   1.000
_cell.angle_alpha   90.00
_cell.angle_beta   90.00
_cell.angle_gamma   90.00
#
_symmetry.space_group_name_H-M   'P 1'
#
loop_
_entity.id
_entity.type
_entity.pdbx_description
1 polymer ?
#
loop_
_entity_poly.entity_id
_entity_poly.type
_entity_poly.pdbx_seq_one_letter_code
_entity_poly.pdbx_strand_id
1 'polypeptide(L)'
;MRDMDSTARGLGDLLARHEQAGAPKVLSCRPLTGGYSRVMTHAVVAWPDGREQALVLRSDPPPEEIVYKTDRVAEWNVLRVLTEASAVAMPPALYFDDGSHLGAPTIVLGCCDGPSLQAASTDAAADLDSFAEQVADTLAGIHSVDLALFDGALTPPGDWESYVNGLIDEWALAERAHPESVPVLRYLSAWLRAHRPAPMDMVLVHGDFQASNLLVKDGLQAIDWEFAHVGDPREDLGWFSLFSASISAPNLYARDPESFLARYRARTGASAEAVNQATVGYFSVIAATRVYLSILQSAAAMAQGKAQGVMLTYNLNACALGNFNWLSICQSLEGAL
;
A
#
# COMPACT_ATOMS: atom_id res chain seq x y z
N MET A 1 -13.97 -0.37 -21.08
CA MET A 1 -12.65 0.15 -21.51
C MET A 1 -12.83 1.62 -21.83
N ARG A 2 -12.13 2.52 -21.12
CA ARG A 2 -12.24 3.97 -21.39
C ARG A 2 -11.74 4.29 -22.79
N ASP A 3 -12.40 5.25 -23.43
CA ASP A 3 -11.94 5.80 -24.71
C ASP A 3 -10.67 6.64 -24.49
N MET A 4 -9.55 6.20 -25.06
CA MET A 4 -8.25 6.86 -24.90
C MET A 4 -8.22 8.25 -25.54
N ASP A 5 -9.00 8.48 -26.58
CA ASP A 5 -9.11 9.80 -27.21
C ASP A 5 -9.85 10.78 -26.30
N SER A 6 -10.87 10.30 -25.57
CA SER A 6 -11.57 11.09 -24.54
C SER A 6 -10.64 11.41 -23.37
N THR A 7 -9.85 10.41 -22.92
CA THR A 7 -8.87 10.60 -21.85
C THR A 7 -7.79 11.63 -22.25
N ALA A 8 -7.30 11.57 -23.49
CA ALA A 8 -6.31 12.52 -23.99
C ALA A 8 -6.86 13.96 -24.05
N ARG A 9 -8.11 14.14 -24.49
CA ARG A 9 -8.77 15.46 -24.50
C ARG A 9 -8.94 15.99 -23.07
N GLY A 10 -9.52 15.18 -22.16
CA GLY A 10 -9.72 15.57 -20.76
C GLY A 10 -8.41 15.92 -20.05
N LEU A 11 -7.34 15.16 -20.31
CA LEU A 11 -6.00 15.50 -19.78
C LEU A 11 -5.50 16.84 -20.33
N GLY A 12 -5.66 17.09 -21.64
CA GLY A 12 -5.30 18.37 -22.25
C GLY A 12 -6.04 19.55 -21.61
N ASP A 13 -7.34 19.40 -21.38
CA ASP A 13 -8.18 20.43 -20.74
C ASP A 13 -7.77 20.68 -19.28
N LEU A 14 -7.51 19.61 -18.50
CA LEU A 14 -7.01 19.69 -17.13
C LEU A 14 -5.70 20.47 -17.06
N LEU A 15 -4.71 20.07 -17.88
CA LEU A 15 -3.38 20.70 -17.89
C LEU A 15 -3.44 22.16 -18.36
N ALA A 16 -4.26 22.47 -19.37
CA ALA A 16 -4.45 23.84 -19.84
C ALA A 16 -5.02 24.79 -18.78
N ARG A 17 -5.81 24.25 -17.84
CA ARG A 17 -6.38 25.02 -16.73
C ARG A 17 -5.35 25.37 -15.66
N HIS A 18 -4.37 24.50 -15.43
CA HIS A 18 -3.38 24.67 -14.38
C HIS A 18 -2.10 25.38 -14.85
N GLU A 19 -1.82 25.38 -16.15
CA GLU A 19 -0.58 25.91 -16.69
C GLU A 19 -0.75 27.27 -17.34
N GLN A 20 -0.08 28.28 -16.79
CA GLN A 20 -0.11 29.65 -17.33
C GLN A 20 0.72 29.83 -18.62
N ALA A 21 1.62 28.91 -18.91
CA ALA A 21 2.55 28.97 -20.05
C ALA A 21 1.96 28.51 -21.39
N GLY A 22 0.68 28.14 -21.43
CA GLY A 22 -0.03 27.62 -22.59
C GLY A 22 -0.36 26.13 -22.48
N ALA A 23 -1.37 25.70 -23.23
CA ALA A 23 -1.87 24.33 -23.20
C ALA A 23 -0.83 23.35 -23.76
N PRO A 24 -0.44 22.30 -23.01
CA PRO A 24 0.42 21.27 -23.55
C PRO A 24 -0.35 20.40 -24.54
N LYS A 25 0.37 19.75 -25.45
CA LYS A 25 -0.20 18.79 -26.40
C LYS A 25 -0.04 17.38 -25.85
N VAL A 26 -1.16 16.66 -25.68
CA VAL A 26 -1.11 15.24 -25.38
C VAL A 26 -0.69 14.48 -26.64
N LEU A 27 0.46 13.82 -26.59
CA LEU A 27 1.04 13.07 -27.72
C LEU A 27 0.51 11.65 -27.77
N SER A 28 0.32 11.02 -26.61
CA SER A 28 -0.21 9.65 -26.53
C SER A 28 -0.87 9.38 -25.18
N CYS A 29 -1.87 8.50 -25.20
CA CYS A 29 -2.45 7.88 -24.02
C CYS A 29 -2.56 6.37 -24.28
N ARG A 30 -2.14 5.55 -23.33
CA ARG A 30 -2.28 4.09 -23.41
C ARG A 30 -2.59 3.49 -22.04
N PRO A 31 -3.41 2.44 -21.96
CA PRO A 31 -3.63 1.73 -20.70
C PRO A 31 -2.29 1.17 -20.17
N LEU A 32 -2.11 1.20 -18.84
CA LEU A 32 -1.10 0.41 -18.17
C LEU A 32 -1.75 -0.86 -17.63
N THR A 33 -1.08 -1.99 -17.82
CA THR A 33 -1.47 -3.27 -17.25
C THR A 33 -0.79 -3.45 -15.89
N GLY A 34 -1.50 -3.99 -14.89
CA GLY A 34 -0.91 -4.34 -13.59
C GLY A 34 -1.54 -3.67 -12.36
N GLY A 35 -2.47 -2.73 -12.52
CA GLY A 35 -3.26 -2.20 -11.40
C GLY A 35 -4.55 -3.01 -11.20
N TYR A 36 -4.77 -3.60 -10.01
CA TYR A 36 -5.98 -4.38 -9.72
C TYR A 36 -7.14 -3.53 -9.17
N SER A 37 -6.82 -2.43 -8.48
CA SER A 37 -7.80 -1.58 -7.80
C SER A 37 -8.13 -0.30 -8.58
N ARG A 38 -7.34 0.06 -9.60
CA ARG A 38 -7.40 1.36 -10.28
C ARG A 38 -7.23 1.24 -11.79
N VAL A 39 -7.83 2.19 -12.50
CA VAL A 39 -7.60 2.36 -13.95
C VAL A 39 -6.35 3.20 -14.13
N MET A 40 -5.30 2.56 -14.64
CA MET A 40 -3.99 3.20 -14.86
C MET A 40 -3.82 3.55 -16.33
N THR A 41 -3.41 4.79 -16.61
CA THR A 41 -3.13 5.24 -17.97
C THR A 41 -1.76 5.93 -18.02
N HIS A 42 -0.92 5.52 -18.96
CA HIS A 42 0.31 6.23 -19.28
C HIS A 42 0.02 7.27 -20.35
N ALA A 43 0.45 8.50 -20.14
CA ALA A 43 0.34 9.58 -21.10
C ALA A 43 1.71 10.22 -21.36
N VAL A 44 1.91 10.73 -22.56
CA VAL A 44 3.07 11.58 -22.90
C VAL A 44 2.53 12.91 -23.35
N VAL A 45 3.05 13.99 -22.77
CA VAL A 45 2.67 15.37 -23.10
C VAL A 45 3.88 16.15 -23.58
N ALA A 46 3.67 17.00 -24.60
CA ALA A 46 4.66 17.97 -25.07
C ALA A 46 4.27 19.36 -24.55
N TRP A 47 5.16 19.97 -23.81
CA TRP A 47 5.00 21.33 -23.28
C TRP A 47 5.35 22.38 -24.32
N PRO A 48 4.82 23.61 -24.20
CA PRO A 48 5.12 24.70 -25.14
C PRO A 48 6.63 25.06 -25.27
N ASP A 49 7.42 24.75 -24.23
CA ASP A 49 8.88 24.91 -24.21
C ASP A 49 9.63 23.81 -24.98
N GLY A 50 8.92 22.86 -25.58
CA GLY A 50 9.48 21.72 -26.33
C GLY A 50 9.88 20.52 -25.47
N ARG A 51 9.71 20.57 -24.14
CA ARG A 51 9.96 19.45 -23.24
C ARG A 51 8.84 18.42 -23.37
N GLU A 52 9.20 17.14 -23.45
CA GLU A 52 8.27 16.04 -23.31
C GLU A 52 8.28 15.48 -21.88
N GLN A 53 7.12 15.09 -21.37
CA GLN A 53 6.96 14.51 -20.05
C GLN A 53 6.03 13.33 -20.09
N ALA A 54 6.47 12.22 -19.50
CA ALA A 54 5.63 11.06 -19.25
C ALA A 54 4.87 11.25 -17.93
N LEU A 55 3.58 10.92 -17.96
CA LEU A 55 2.65 11.01 -16.84
C LEU A 55 1.95 9.69 -16.62
N VAL A 56 1.54 9.44 -15.39
CA VAL A 56 0.66 8.33 -15.03
C VAL A 56 -0.62 8.89 -14.44
N LEU A 57 -1.75 8.53 -15.04
CA LEU A 57 -3.08 8.86 -14.55
C LEU A 57 -3.58 7.68 -13.73
N ARG A 58 -3.91 7.91 -12.47
CA ARG A 58 -4.47 6.94 -11.55
C ARG A 58 -5.92 7.31 -11.25
N SER A 59 -6.85 6.65 -11.94
CA SER A 59 -8.28 6.98 -11.93
C SER A 59 -9.07 5.95 -11.14
N ASP A 60 -10.17 6.38 -10.53
CA ASP A 60 -11.13 5.45 -9.95
C ASP A 60 -11.76 4.56 -11.04
N PRO A 61 -11.95 3.27 -10.76
CA PRO A 61 -12.72 2.39 -11.62
C PRO A 61 -14.22 2.74 -11.58
N PRO A 62 -15.02 2.19 -12.49
CA PRO A 62 -16.46 2.27 -12.38
C PRO A 62 -16.95 1.78 -11.00
N PRO A 63 -18.03 2.36 -10.44
CA PRO A 63 -18.49 2.02 -9.08
C PRO A 63 -18.71 0.53 -8.82
N GLU A 64 -19.13 -0.22 -9.86
CA GLU A 64 -19.36 -1.66 -9.82
C GLU A 64 -18.08 -2.50 -9.79
N GLU A 65 -16.94 -1.91 -10.14
CA GLU A 65 -15.63 -2.56 -10.18
C GLU A 65 -14.76 -2.20 -8.96
N ILE A 66 -15.26 -1.36 -8.05
CA ILE A 66 -14.51 -0.95 -6.85
C ILE A 66 -14.31 -2.15 -5.93
N VAL A 67 -13.06 -2.56 -5.75
CA VAL A 67 -12.66 -3.65 -4.84
C VAL A 67 -12.55 -3.14 -3.40
N TYR A 68 -11.89 -1.98 -3.24
CA TYR A 68 -11.70 -1.32 -1.95
C TYR A 68 -12.23 0.11 -2.01
N LYS A 69 -13.03 0.47 -0.99
CA LYS A 69 -13.51 1.84 -0.86
C LYS A 69 -12.42 2.68 -0.19
N THR A 70 -11.75 3.50 -0.97
CA THR A 70 -10.74 4.44 -0.51
C THR A 70 -11.17 5.87 -0.81
N ASP A 71 -10.59 6.84 -0.10
CA ASP A 71 -10.85 8.27 -0.30
C ASP A 71 -9.75 8.87 -1.19
N ARG A 72 -10.12 9.20 -2.44
CA ARG A 72 -9.19 9.76 -3.43
C ARG A 72 -8.69 11.14 -3.04
N VAL A 73 -9.51 11.92 -2.35
CA VAL A 73 -9.13 13.26 -1.89
C VAL A 73 -8.13 13.14 -0.74
N ALA A 74 -8.35 12.20 0.18
CA ALA A 74 -7.41 11.93 1.26
C ALA A 74 -6.05 11.47 0.70
N GLU A 75 -6.04 10.54 -0.26
CA GLU A 75 -4.81 10.10 -0.93
C GLU A 75 -4.10 11.27 -1.63
N TRP A 76 -4.83 12.08 -2.38
CA TRP A 76 -4.26 13.27 -3.02
C TRP A 76 -3.60 14.21 -2.01
N ASN A 77 -4.24 14.46 -0.88
CA ASN A 77 -3.70 15.33 0.15
C ASN A 77 -2.38 14.80 0.72
N VAL A 78 -2.28 13.50 0.97
CA VAL A 78 -1.04 12.86 1.42
C VAL A 78 0.06 12.99 0.35
N LEU A 79 -0.24 12.59 -0.88
CA LEU A 79 0.72 12.61 -1.99
C LEU A 79 1.22 14.04 -2.28
N ARG A 80 0.34 15.03 -2.23
CA ARG A 80 0.70 16.44 -2.42
C ARG A 80 1.69 16.89 -1.35
N VAL A 81 1.40 16.63 -0.09
CA VAL A 81 2.27 17.00 1.04
C VAL A 81 3.65 16.33 0.90
N LEU A 82 3.69 15.04 0.60
CA LEU A 82 4.94 14.30 0.42
C LEU A 82 5.75 14.84 -0.78
N THR A 83 5.07 15.22 -1.87
CA THR A 83 5.71 15.82 -3.06
C THR A 83 6.29 17.20 -2.75
N GLU A 84 5.50 18.08 -2.14
CA GLU A 84 5.91 19.46 -1.81
C GLU A 84 7.09 19.50 -0.84
N ALA A 85 7.07 18.61 0.15
CA ALA A 85 8.15 18.49 1.13
C ALA A 85 9.36 17.70 0.61
N SER A 86 9.24 16.99 -0.53
CA SER A 86 10.25 16.02 -1.01
C SER A 86 10.65 15.03 0.10
N ALA A 87 9.68 14.63 0.92
CA ALA A 87 9.94 13.90 2.17
C ALA A 87 10.26 12.42 1.94
N VAL A 88 9.77 11.84 0.83
CA VAL A 88 9.95 10.44 0.48
C VAL A 88 10.25 10.32 -1.01
N ALA A 89 11.09 9.35 -1.38
CA ALA A 89 11.33 9.02 -2.79
C ALA A 89 10.08 8.37 -3.39
N MET A 90 9.41 9.08 -4.29
CA MET A 90 8.17 8.67 -4.95
C MET A 90 7.96 9.46 -6.25
N PRO A 91 7.16 8.95 -7.21
CA PRO A 91 6.72 9.76 -8.34
C PRO A 91 5.92 10.98 -7.85
N PRO A 92 6.26 12.21 -8.27
CA PRO A 92 5.60 13.41 -7.76
C PRO A 92 4.13 13.45 -8.14
N ALA A 93 3.28 13.85 -7.21
CA ALA A 93 1.86 14.12 -7.46
C ALA A 93 1.72 15.54 -8.04
N LEU A 94 1.22 15.62 -9.27
CA LEU A 94 1.24 16.86 -10.04
C LEU A 94 -0.12 17.55 -10.08
N TYR A 95 -1.20 16.80 -10.36
CA TYR A 95 -2.55 17.35 -10.51
C TYR A 95 -3.60 16.39 -9.95
N PHE A 96 -4.72 16.97 -9.52
CA PHE A 96 -5.91 16.24 -9.13
C PHE A 96 -7.10 16.68 -9.99
N ASP A 97 -7.83 15.75 -10.53
CA ASP A 97 -9.12 15.95 -11.17
C ASP A 97 -10.22 15.25 -10.36
N ASP A 98 -11.26 15.98 -10.03
CA ASP A 98 -12.42 15.46 -9.31
C ASP A 98 -13.36 14.62 -10.20
N GLY A 99 -13.01 14.45 -11.45
CA GLY A 99 -13.77 13.78 -12.50
C GLY A 99 -14.38 14.73 -13.53
N SER A 100 -14.23 16.03 -13.34
CA SER A 100 -14.82 17.04 -14.23
C SER A 100 -14.22 17.04 -15.64
N HIS A 101 -12.95 16.63 -15.80
CA HIS A 101 -12.25 16.54 -17.08
C HIS A 101 -12.05 15.10 -17.54
N LEU A 102 -11.70 14.22 -16.63
CA LEU A 102 -11.34 12.82 -16.92
C LEU A 102 -12.49 11.82 -16.68
N GLY A 103 -13.67 12.31 -16.25
CA GLY A 103 -14.87 11.50 -16.07
C GLY A 103 -14.88 10.61 -14.82
N ALA A 104 -13.79 10.60 -14.03
CA ALA A 104 -13.73 10.03 -12.69
C ALA A 104 -12.58 10.68 -11.89
N PRO A 105 -12.65 10.70 -10.56
CA PRO A 105 -11.58 11.19 -9.72
C PRO A 105 -10.24 10.58 -10.13
N THR A 106 -9.25 11.43 -10.41
CA THR A 106 -7.97 11.01 -10.98
C THR A 106 -6.82 11.80 -10.38
N ILE A 107 -5.77 11.11 -9.94
CA ILE A 107 -4.50 11.72 -9.58
C ILE A 107 -3.54 11.58 -10.78
N VAL A 108 -2.93 12.66 -11.19
CA VAL A 108 -1.90 12.69 -12.23
C VAL A 108 -0.54 12.75 -11.56
N LEU A 109 0.27 11.75 -11.82
CA LEU A 109 1.61 11.56 -11.25
C LEU A 109 2.68 11.71 -12.33
N GLY A 110 3.89 12.08 -11.94
CA GLY A 110 5.07 11.86 -12.76
C GLY A 110 5.26 10.36 -13.04
N CYS A 111 5.80 10.02 -14.21
CA CYS A 111 6.08 8.63 -14.54
C CYS A 111 7.44 8.20 -13.97
N CYS A 112 7.46 7.09 -13.26
CA CYS A 112 8.67 6.33 -12.95
C CYS A 112 8.70 5.09 -13.85
N ASP A 113 9.74 4.94 -14.65
CA ASP A 113 9.90 3.88 -15.65
C ASP A 113 10.69 2.65 -15.15
N GLY A 114 10.93 2.56 -13.85
CA GLY A 114 11.58 1.41 -13.21
C GLY A 114 10.66 0.19 -13.07
N PRO A 115 11.21 -1.05 -13.05
CA PRO A 115 10.46 -2.23 -12.70
C PRO A 115 10.04 -2.18 -11.23
N SER A 116 8.99 -2.93 -10.85
CA SER A 116 8.72 -3.14 -9.42
C SER A 116 9.87 -3.94 -8.78
N LEU A 117 10.11 -3.71 -7.50
CA LEU A 117 11.08 -4.48 -6.72
C LEU A 117 10.76 -5.98 -6.75
N GLN A 118 9.47 -6.33 -6.74
CA GLN A 118 9.03 -7.71 -6.91
C GLN A 118 9.56 -8.31 -8.22
N ALA A 119 9.43 -7.60 -9.34
CA ALA A 119 9.95 -8.06 -10.63
C ALA A 119 11.49 -8.06 -10.65
N ALA A 120 12.12 -7.01 -10.17
CA ALA A 120 13.57 -6.90 -10.12
C ALA A 120 14.22 -8.00 -9.25
N SER A 121 13.56 -8.39 -8.15
CA SER A 121 14.06 -9.44 -7.24
C SER A 121 14.01 -10.85 -7.86
N THR A 122 13.34 -11.06 -8.99
CA THR A 122 13.32 -12.35 -9.68
C THR A 122 14.47 -12.52 -10.68
N ASP A 123 15.23 -11.46 -10.95
CA ASP A 123 16.43 -11.54 -11.79
C ASP A 123 17.51 -12.37 -11.08
N ALA A 124 18.10 -13.32 -11.79
CA ALA A 124 19.17 -14.17 -11.25
C ALA A 124 20.43 -13.40 -10.84
N ALA A 125 20.63 -12.20 -11.37
CA ALA A 125 21.74 -11.31 -11.04
C ALA A 125 21.39 -10.29 -9.94
N ALA A 126 20.16 -10.32 -9.39
CA ALA A 126 19.71 -9.36 -8.40
C ALA A 126 20.51 -9.48 -7.08
N ASP A 127 21.00 -8.37 -6.59
CA ASP A 127 21.57 -8.27 -5.24
C ASP A 127 20.44 -8.14 -4.21
N LEU A 128 19.95 -9.28 -3.74
CA LEU A 128 18.82 -9.34 -2.82
C LEU A 128 19.15 -8.77 -1.43
N ASP A 129 20.42 -8.81 -1.01
CA ASP A 129 20.82 -8.26 0.27
C ASP A 129 20.85 -6.74 0.21
N SER A 130 21.35 -6.17 -0.90
CA SER A 130 21.25 -4.73 -1.17
C SER A 130 19.78 -4.28 -1.26
N PHE A 131 18.90 -5.07 -1.88
CA PHE A 131 17.47 -4.74 -1.92
C PHE A 131 16.82 -4.76 -0.53
N ALA A 132 17.15 -5.76 0.31
CA ALA A 132 16.64 -5.82 1.68
C ALA A 132 17.08 -4.59 2.51
N GLU A 133 18.32 -4.17 2.35
CA GLU A 133 18.85 -2.95 2.97
C GLU A 133 18.12 -1.69 2.48
N GLN A 134 17.93 -1.53 1.18
CA GLN A 134 17.22 -0.39 0.61
C GLN A 134 15.75 -0.34 1.08
N VAL A 135 15.09 -1.49 1.21
CA VAL A 135 13.71 -1.57 1.75
C VAL A 135 13.67 -1.09 3.19
N ALA A 136 14.59 -1.56 4.05
CA ALA A 136 14.65 -1.12 5.44
C ALA A 136 14.90 0.40 5.54
N ASP A 137 15.80 0.94 4.71
CA ASP A 137 16.08 2.38 4.66
C ASP A 137 14.89 3.20 4.16
N THR A 138 14.21 2.73 3.11
CA THR A 138 13.02 3.40 2.55
C THR A 138 11.89 3.45 3.58
N LEU A 139 11.63 2.33 4.24
CA LEU A 139 10.60 2.25 5.27
C LEU A 139 10.92 3.15 6.47
N ALA A 140 12.17 3.13 6.93
CA ALA A 140 12.62 4.03 7.99
C ALA A 140 12.48 5.51 7.58
N GLY A 141 12.74 5.84 6.32
CA GLY A 141 12.53 7.18 5.76
C GLY A 141 11.06 7.61 5.81
N ILE A 142 10.14 6.72 5.42
CA ILE A 142 8.69 6.97 5.49
C ILE A 142 8.26 7.24 6.94
N HIS A 143 8.67 6.37 7.88
CA HIS A 143 8.31 6.48 9.29
C HIS A 143 8.99 7.66 10.01
N SER A 144 9.98 8.29 9.40
CA SER A 144 10.66 9.47 9.93
C SER A 144 10.08 10.79 9.41
N VAL A 145 9.05 10.74 8.57
CA VAL A 145 8.39 11.95 8.06
C VAL A 145 7.69 12.67 9.21
N ASP A 146 7.92 13.99 9.31
CA ASP A 146 7.28 14.81 10.32
C ASP A 146 5.75 14.88 10.08
N LEU A 147 4.98 14.37 11.05
CA LEU A 147 3.52 14.37 10.98
C LEU A 147 2.93 15.79 10.96
N ALA A 148 3.65 16.80 11.44
CA ALA A 148 3.19 18.20 11.39
C ALA A 148 2.99 18.69 9.94
N LEU A 149 3.64 18.07 8.95
CA LEU A 149 3.43 18.39 7.53
C LEU A 149 2.00 18.05 7.07
N PHE A 150 1.32 17.13 7.74
CA PHE A 150 -0.01 16.63 7.35
C PHE A 150 -1.15 17.28 8.13
N ASP A 151 -0.92 18.43 8.76
CA ASP A 151 -1.99 19.14 9.49
C ASP A 151 -3.21 19.38 8.58
N GLY A 152 -4.38 18.85 8.99
CA GLY A 152 -5.61 18.84 8.22
C GLY A 152 -5.68 17.83 7.04
N ALA A 153 -4.59 17.16 6.68
CA ALA A 153 -4.57 16.14 5.63
C ALA A 153 -4.75 14.71 6.18
N LEU A 154 -4.18 14.44 7.35
CA LEU A 154 -4.36 13.19 8.09
C LEU A 154 -4.89 13.49 9.48
N THR A 155 -5.75 12.59 9.97
CA THR A 155 -6.25 12.66 11.36
C THR A 155 -5.53 11.64 12.21
N PRO A 156 -4.66 12.04 13.13
CA PRO A 156 -4.03 11.12 14.07
C PRO A 156 -5.07 10.42 14.94
N PRO A 157 -4.91 9.13 15.27
CA PRO A 157 -5.70 8.48 16.30
C PRO A 157 -5.55 9.18 17.66
N GLY A 158 -6.56 9.05 18.54
CA GLY A 158 -6.53 9.69 19.86
C GLY A 158 -5.44 9.14 20.77
N ASP A 159 -5.27 7.83 20.80
CA ASP A 159 -4.22 7.13 21.55
C ASP A 159 -3.94 5.76 20.93
N TRP A 160 -2.78 5.20 21.26
CA TRP A 160 -2.30 3.94 20.73
C TRP A 160 -3.20 2.75 21.10
N GLU A 161 -3.69 2.69 22.32
CA GLU A 161 -4.53 1.56 22.78
C GLU A 161 -5.86 1.51 22.04
N SER A 162 -6.53 2.65 21.93
CA SER A 162 -7.77 2.78 21.15
C SER A 162 -7.55 2.44 19.70
N TYR A 163 -6.43 2.86 19.13
CA TYR A 163 -6.06 2.58 17.76
C TYR A 163 -5.88 1.07 17.51
N VAL A 164 -5.03 0.39 18.29
CA VAL A 164 -4.78 -1.05 18.14
C VAL A 164 -6.04 -1.87 18.45
N ASN A 165 -6.86 -1.42 19.43
CA ASN A 165 -8.16 -2.05 19.65
C ASN A 165 -9.06 -1.97 18.43
N GLY A 166 -9.08 -0.84 17.71
CA GLY A 166 -9.81 -0.68 16.46
C GLY A 166 -9.38 -1.70 15.40
N LEU A 167 -8.07 -1.87 15.20
CA LEU A 167 -7.53 -2.88 14.28
C LEU A 167 -7.94 -4.32 14.66
N ILE A 168 -7.94 -4.65 15.96
CA ILE A 168 -8.37 -5.97 16.43
C ILE A 168 -9.89 -6.13 16.29
N ASP A 169 -10.66 -5.08 16.47
CA ASP A 169 -12.12 -5.11 16.35
C ASP A 169 -12.59 -5.42 14.94
N GLU A 170 -11.80 -5.15 13.91
CA GLU A 170 -12.07 -5.58 12.54
C GLU A 170 -12.20 -7.10 12.44
N TRP A 171 -11.34 -7.85 13.13
CA TRP A 171 -11.45 -9.32 13.25
C TRP A 171 -12.77 -9.74 13.89
N ALA A 172 -13.14 -9.09 14.98
CA ALA A 172 -14.39 -9.40 15.69
C ALA A 172 -15.63 -9.02 14.87
N LEU A 173 -15.55 -7.95 14.05
CA LEU A 173 -16.61 -7.59 13.10
C LEU A 173 -16.74 -8.63 12.00
N ALA A 174 -15.62 -9.11 11.46
CA ALA A 174 -15.61 -10.18 10.46
C ALA A 174 -16.22 -11.48 11.01
N GLU A 175 -15.87 -11.86 12.23
CA GLU A 175 -16.45 -13.04 12.90
C GLU A 175 -17.96 -12.90 13.05
N ARG A 176 -18.45 -11.74 13.50
CA ARG A 176 -19.88 -11.50 13.65
C ARG A 176 -20.65 -11.54 12.33
N ALA A 177 -20.02 -11.10 11.25
CA ALA A 177 -20.61 -11.13 9.91
C ALA A 177 -20.67 -12.56 9.32
N HIS A 178 -19.81 -13.47 9.81
CA HIS A 178 -19.65 -14.83 9.30
C HIS A 178 -19.62 -15.88 10.43
N PRO A 179 -20.64 -15.95 11.31
CA PRO A 179 -20.57 -16.75 12.56
C PRO A 179 -20.45 -18.26 12.31
N GLU A 180 -20.87 -18.74 11.13
CA GLU A 180 -20.94 -20.19 10.84
C GLU A 180 -19.63 -20.76 10.28
N SER A 181 -18.65 -19.90 9.92
CA SER A 181 -17.62 -20.34 8.99
C SER A 181 -16.19 -20.22 9.48
N VAL A 182 -15.87 -19.42 10.53
CA VAL A 182 -14.46 -19.03 10.71
C VAL A 182 -14.04 -18.95 12.20
N PRO A 183 -13.93 -20.09 12.90
CA PRO A 183 -13.46 -20.12 14.29
C PRO A 183 -12.08 -19.48 14.48
N VAL A 184 -11.25 -19.48 13.44
CA VAL A 184 -9.92 -18.86 13.47
C VAL A 184 -9.98 -17.35 13.70
N LEU A 185 -11.01 -16.65 13.24
CA LEU A 185 -11.16 -15.20 13.49
C LEU A 185 -11.34 -14.90 14.98
N ARG A 186 -12.11 -15.73 15.68
CA ARG A 186 -12.29 -15.62 17.14
C ARG A 186 -10.99 -15.89 17.88
N TYR A 187 -10.27 -16.93 17.48
CA TYR A 187 -8.98 -17.26 18.06
C TYR A 187 -8.00 -16.10 17.88
N LEU A 188 -7.83 -15.60 16.65
CA LEU A 188 -6.88 -14.54 16.34
C LEU A 188 -7.22 -13.23 17.06
N SER A 189 -8.49 -12.83 17.12
CA SER A 189 -8.88 -11.63 17.86
C SER A 189 -8.62 -11.75 19.36
N ALA A 190 -8.85 -12.93 19.95
CA ALA A 190 -8.56 -13.18 21.36
C ALA A 190 -7.04 -13.21 21.63
N TRP A 191 -6.29 -13.86 20.75
CA TRP A 191 -4.83 -13.92 20.82
C TRP A 191 -4.19 -12.53 20.74
N LEU A 192 -4.61 -11.70 19.77
CA LEU A 192 -4.12 -10.33 19.61
C LEU A 192 -4.40 -9.48 20.85
N ARG A 193 -5.55 -9.65 21.51
CA ARG A 193 -5.85 -8.93 22.76
C ARG A 193 -4.96 -9.35 23.92
N ALA A 194 -4.60 -10.63 23.97
CA ALA A 194 -3.80 -11.21 25.06
C ALA A 194 -2.29 -10.91 24.93
N HIS A 195 -1.79 -10.66 23.71
CA HIS A 195 -0.37 -10.58 23.40
C HIS A 195 0.07 -9.22 22.86
N ARG A 196 -0.58 -8.12 23.28
CA ARG A 196 -0.22 -6.78 22.81
C ARG A 196 1.20 -6.41 23.20
N PRO A 197 2.02 -5.96 22.24
CA PRO A 197 3.32 -5.40 22.56
C PRO A 197 3.19 -4.02 23.22
N ALA A 198 4.27 -3.50 23.79
CA ALA A 198 4.30 -2.15 24.33
C ALA A 198 4.00 -1.11 23.24
N PRO A 199 3.33 0.01 23.61
CA PRO A 199 3.06 1.12 22.70
C PRO A 199 4.34 1.70 22.07
N MET A 200 4.18 2.23 20.87
CA MET A 200 5.19 3.06 20.18
C MET A 200 4.56 4.40 19.76
N ASP A 201 5.41 5.38 19.51
CA ASP A 201 4.98 6.62 18.86
C ASP A 201 4.41 6.30 17.48
N MET A 202 3.26 6.92 17.17
CA MET A 202 2.62 6.75 15.88
C MET A 202 3.32 7.62 14.84
N VAL A 203 3.42 7.08 13.62
CA VAL A 203 4.13 7.67 12.48
C VAL A 203 3.24 7.70 11.24
N LEU A 204 3.74 8.26 10.14
CA LEU A 204 3.15 8.02 8.83
C LEU A 204 3.33 6.55 8.45
N VAL A 205 2.24 5.82 8.27
CA VAL A 205 2.19 4.44 7.79
C VAL A 205 1.77 4.46 6.33
N HIS A 206 2.47 3.71 5.48
CA HIS A 206 2.10 3.54 4.06
C HIS A 206 0.81 2.73 3.91
N GLY A 207 0.65 1.71 4.74
CA GLY A 207 -0.54 0.88 4.84
C GLY A 207 -0.66 -0.23 3.78
N ASP A 208 0.19 -0.24 2.75
CA ASP A 208 0.33 -1.31 1.74
C ASP A 208 1.78 -1.43 1.28
N PHE A 209 2.73 -1.41 2.23
CA PHE A 209 4.16 -1.44 1.96
C PHE A 209 4.62 -2.85 1.55
N GLN A 210 4.75 -3.08 0.25
CA GLN A 210 5.14 -4.38 -0.30
C GLN A 210 6.00 -4.22 -1.56
N ALA A 211 6.73 -5.27 -1.95
CA ALA A 211 7.70 -5.20 -3.06
C ALA A 211 7.08 -4.83 -4.42
N SER A 212 5.79 -5.10 -4.64
CA SER A 212 5.07 -4.64 -5.85
C SER A 212 4.83 -3.13 -5.88
N ASN A 213 4.82 -2.48 -4.71
CA ASN A 213 4.57 -1.04 -4.53
C ASN A 213 5.86 -0.23 -4.36
N LEU A 214 7.00 -0.83 -4.67
CA LEU A 214 8.32 -0.19 -4.71
C LEU A 214 8.87 -0.29 -6.13
N LEU A 215 9.16 0.84 -6.78
CA LEU A 215 9.78 0.88 -8.10
C LEU A 215 11.30 1.06 -7.95
N VAL A 216 12.06 0.32 -8.75
CA VAL A 216 13.53 0.37 -8.73
C VAL A 216 14.00 1.37 -9.79
N LYS A 217 14.35 2.58 -9.34
CA LYS A 217 14.95 3.63 -10.19
C LYS A 217 15.70 4.63 -9.32
N ASP A 218 17.01 4.68 -9.47
CA ASP A 218 17.89 5.54 -8.66
C ASP A 218 17.67 5.36 -7.14
N GLY A 219 17.47 4.11 -6.70
CA GLY A 219 16.98 3.69 -5.40
C GLY A 219 15.54 3.15 -5.48
N LEU A 220 14.86 3.06 -4.34
CA LEU A 220 13.47 2.62 -4.28
C LEU A 220 12.52 3.81 -4.20
N GLN A 221 11.47 3.80 -5.01
CA GLN A 221 10.40 4.79 -5.01
C GLN A 221 9.09 4.13 -4.58
N ALA A 222 8.48 4.62 -3.50
CA ALA A 222 7.22 4.11 -2.98
C ALA A 222 6.03 4.64 -3.78
N ILE A 223 5.12 3.75 -4.16
CA ILE A 223 3.89 4.06 -4.88
C ILE A 223 2.70 3.44 -4.16
N ASP A 224 1.49 3.85 -4.53
CA ASP A 224 0.23 3.30 -4.02
C ASP A 224 -0.07 3.64 -2.54
N TRP A 225 -0.22 4.93 -2.27
CA TRP A 225 -0.45 5.52 -0.95
C TRP A 225 -1.94 5.55 -0.53
N GLU A 226 -2.80 4.77 -1.17
CA GLU A 226 -4.25 4.82 -0.95
C GLU A 226 -4.70 4.39 0.46
N PHE A 227 -3.82 3.72 1.20
CA PHE A 227 -4.04 3.30 2.59
C PHE A 227 -3.19 4.06 3.61
N ALA A 228 -2.51 5.14 3.18
CA ALA A 228 -1.67 5.91 4.07
C ALA A 228 -2.46 6.53 5.22
N HIS A 229 -1.93 6.42 6.42
CA HIS A 229 -2.55 6.93 7.64
C HIS A 229 -1.51 7.16 8.74
N VAL A 230 -1.94 7.70 9.88
CA VAL A 230 -1.11 7.77 11.09
C VAL A 230 -1.36 6.53 11.93
N GLY A 231 -0.32 5.75 12.19
CA GLY A 231 -0.42 4.46 12.88
C GLY A 231 0.89 3.97 13.48
N ASP A 232 0.88 2.71 13.92
CA ASP A 232 2.06 2.07 14.49
C ASP A 232 3.05 1.67 13.39
N PRO A 233 4.34 2.03 13.47
CA PRO A 233 5.31 1.71 12.41
C PRO A 233 5.46 0.20 12.14
N ARG A 234 5.13 -0.64 13.12
CA ARG A 234 5.20 -2.10 12.96
C ARG A 234 4.13 -2.67 12.04
N GLU A 235 3.12 -1.87 11.66
CA GLU A 235 2.12 -2.29 10.67
C GLU A 235 2.74 -2.51 9.30
N ASP A 236 3.52 -1.56 8.81
CA ASP A 236 4.21 -1.72 7.52
C ASP A 236 5.29 -2.79 7.58
N LEU A 237 6.01 -2.90 8.70
CA LEU A 237 6.96 -4.01 8.92
C LEU A 237 6.27 -5.36 8.89
N GLY A 238 5.13 -5.49 9.57
CA GLY A 238 4.30 -6.69 9.59
C GLY A 238 3.71 -7.01 8.21
N TRP A 239 3.21 -6.01 7.52
CA TRP A 239 2.70 -6.14 6.16
C TRP A 239 3.79 -6.61 5.19
N PHE A 240 4.97 -5.96 5.21
CA PHE A 240 6.09 -6.35 4.37
C PHE A 240 6.57 -7.77 4.66
N SER A 241 6.69 -8.15 5.94
CA SER A 241 7.08 -9.50 6.34
C SER A 241 6.11 -10.57 5.84
N LEU A 242 4.80 -10.28 5.86
CA LEU A 242 3.74 -11.17 5.39
C LEU A 242 3.78 -11.34 3.87
N PHE A 243 3.83 -10.24 3.12
CA PHE A 243 3.78 -10.26 1.66
C PHE A 243 5.12 -10.59 1.00
N SER A 244 6.24 -10.44 1.70
CA SER A 244 7.52 -10.96 1.24
C SER A 244 7.55 -12.49 1.16
N ALA A 245 6.60 -13.18 1.78
CA ALA A 245 6.43 -14.62 1.71
C ALA A 245 5.65 -15.10 0.47
N SER A 246 5.40 -14.23 -0.52
CA SER A 246 4.64 -14.60 -1.71
C SER A 246 5.40 -15.60 -2.59
N ILE A 247 4.64 -16.48 -3.26
CA ILE A 247 5.16 -17.63 -4.03
C ILE A 247 6.02 -17.19 -5.25
N SER A 248 5.93 -15.94 -5.66
CA SER A 248 6.47 -15.45 -6.95
C SER A 248 7.73 -14.60 -6.84
N ALA A 249 8.19 -14.27 -5.63
CA ALA A 249 9.40 -13.47 -5.44
C ALA A 249 10.17 -13.90 -4.17
N PRO A 250 11.50 -13.69 -4.11
CA PRO A 250 12.28 -13.94 -2.91
C PRO A 250 11.75 -13.15 -1.71
N ASN A 251 11.68 -13.78 -0.54
CA ASN A 251 11.32 -13.11 0.68
C ASN A 251 12.51 -12.31 1.22
N LEU A 252 12.56 -11.02 0.91
CA LEU A 252 13.65 -10.13 1.30
C LEU A 252 13.77 -9.97 2.83
N TYR A 253 12.63 -9.93 3.54
CA TYR A 253 12.63 -9.86 5.01
C TYR A 253 13.15 -11.16 5.65
N ALA A 254 12.69 -12.32 5.17
CA ALA A 254 13.01 -13.61 5.76
C ALA A 254 14.45 -14.10 5.44
N ARG A 255 15.20 -13.40 4.59
CA ARG A 255 16.62 -13.73 4.33
C ARG A 255 17.47 -13.56 5.58
N ASP A 256 17.33 -12.43 6.25
CA ASP A 256 17.95 -12.11 7.53
C ASP A 256 17.08 -11.08 8.28
N PRO A 257 16.05 -11.54 9.01
CA PRO A 257 15.14 -10.62 9.69
C PRO A 257 15.85 -9.75 10.74
N GLU A 258 16.87 -10.28 11.41
CA GLU A 258 17.56 -9.50 12.45
C GLU A 258 18.39 -8.37 11.84
N SER A 259 19.15 -8.63 10.78
CA SER A 259 19.90 -7.59 10.08
C SER A 259 18.98 -6.54 9.48
N PHE A 260 17.83 -6.95 8.90
CA PHE A 260 16.81 -6.03 8.39
C PHE A 260 16.28 -5.10 9.50
N LEU A 261 15.88 -5.67 10.64
CA LEU A 261 15.34 -4.90 11.76
C LEU A 261 16.42 -4.07 12.45
N ALA A 262 17.66 -4.57 12.55
CA ALA A 262 18.77 -3.79 13.10
C ALA A 262 19.05 -2.54 12.26
N ARG A 263 19.00 -2.66 10.92
CA ARG A 263 19.17 -1.51 10.02
C ARG A 263 18.03 -0.51 10.18
N TYR A 264 16.78 -0.98 10.22
CA TYR A 264 15.62 -0.14 10.46
C TYR A 264 15.73 0.63 11.79
N ARG A 265 16.07 -0.07 12.89
CA ARG A 265 16.29 0.53 14.21
C ARG A 265 17.40 1.59 14.20
N ALA A 266 18.52 1.31 13.51
CA ALA A 266 19.63 2.24 13.39
C ALA A 266 19.23 3.56 12.70
N ARG A 267 18.25 3.53 11.79
CA ARG A 267 17.73 4.71 11.08
C ARG A 267 16.66 5.47 11.85
N THR A 268 15.82 4.77 12.59
CA THR A 268 14.68 5.37 13.30
C THR A 268 14.96 5.69 14.77
N GLY A 269 16.00 5.11 15.36
CA GLY A 269 16.26 5.20 16.78
C GLY A 269 15.39 4.28 17.65
N ALA A 270 14.57 3.42 17.03
CA ALA A 270 13.73 2.48 17.76
C ALA A 270 14.58 1.46 18.55
N SER A 271 14.12 1.09 19.75
CA SER A 271 14.82 0.08 20.57
C SER A 271 14.61 -1.34 20.03
N ALA A 272 15.53 -2.27 20.35
CA ALA A 272 15.37 -3.68 20.03
C ALA A 272 14.20 -4.36 20.78
N GLU A 273 13.80 -3.80 21.90
CA GLU A 273 12.61 -4.26 22.64
C GLU A 273 11.32 -3.88 21.90
N ALA A 274 11.25 -2.67 21.36
CA ALA A 274 10.07 -2.17 20.66
C ALA A 274 9.91 -2.78 19.26
N VAL A 275 11.02 -2.94 18.52
CA VAL A 275 11.03 -3.46 17.14
C VAL A 275 11.92 -4.68 17.05
N ASN A 276 11.32 -5.85 17.07
CA ASN A 276 11.95 -7.16 16.94
C ASN A 276 11.02 -8.13 16.18
N GLN A 277 11.48 -9.34 15.92
CA GLN A 277 10.71 -10.31 15.16
C GLN A 277 9.37 -10.66 15.82
N ALA A 278 9.29 -10.67 17.15
CA ALA A 278 8.05 -10.97 17.86
C ALA A 278 7.03 -9.85 17.69
N THR A 279 7.40 -8.60 17.93
CA THR A 279 6.51 -7.45 17.78
C THR A 279 6.09 -7.22 16.33
N VAL A 280 6.97 -7.44 15.35
CA VAL A 280 6.64 -7.43 13.91
C VAL A 280 5.69 -8.57 13.56
N GLY A 281 5.91 -9.78 14.08
CA GLY A 281 5.03 -10.92 13.90
C GLY A 281 3.61 -10.66 14.41
N TYR A 282 3.46 -9.98 15.55
CA TYR A 282 2.16 -9.55 16.05
C TYR A 282 1.42 -8.68 15.01
N PHE A 283 2.09 -7.69 14.44
CA PHE A 283 1.50 -6.83 13.43
C PHE A 283 1.31 -7.53 12.07
N SER A 284 2.07 -8.59 11.78
CA SER A 284 1.78 -9.45 10.62
C SER A 284 0.43 -10.16 10.77
N VAL A 285 0.05 -10.57 11.98
CA VAL A 285 -1.27 -11.15 12.27
C VAL A 285 -2.36 -10.08 12.10
N ILE A 286 -2.14 -8.85 12.56
CA ILE A 286 -3.07 -7.72 12.30
C ILE A 286 -3.20 -7.48 10.80
N ALA A 287 -2.11 -7.37 10.06
CA ALA A 287 -2.09 -7.12 8.62
C ALA A 287 -2.91 -8.16 7.84
N ALA A 288 -2.84 -9.42 8.26
CA ALA A 288 -3.60 -10.52 7.67
C ALA A 288 -5.12 -10.30 7.72
N THR A 289 -5.63 -9.49 8.67
CA THR A 289 -7.06 -9.17 8.78
C THR A 289 -7.61 -8.56 7.49
N ARG A 290 -6.93 -7.56 6.96
CA ARG A 290 -7.36 -6.87 5.75
C ARG A 290 -7.48 -7.84 4.57
N VAL A 291 -6.48 -8.70 4.40
CA VAL A 291 -6.50 -9.74 3.36
C VAL A 291 -7.67 -10.69 3.56
N TYR A 292 -7.86 -11.15 4.79
CA TYR A 292 -8.91 -12.09 5.12
C TYR A 292 -10.31 -11.52 4.88
N LEU A 293 -10.53 -10.27 5.31
CA LEU A 293 -11.80 -9.56 5.10
C LEU A 293 -12.11 -9.40 3.62
N SER A 294 -11.13 -9.02 2.80
CA SER A 294 -11.32 -8.87 1.35
C SER A 294 -11.71 -10.19 0.70
N ILE A 295 -11.14 -11.30 1.16
CA ILE A 295 -11.46 -12.65 0.66
C ILE A 295 -12.88 -13.04 1.04
N LEU A 296 -13.29 -12.83 2.28
CA LEU A 296 -14.64 -13.14 2.75
C LEU A 296 -15.69 -12.30 2.00
N GLN A 297 -15.43 -11.02 1.81
CA GLN A 297 -16.32 -10.12 1.04
C GLN A 297 -16.43 -10.56 -0.43
N SER A 298 -15.32 -10.93 -1.04
CA SER A 298 -15.28 -11.44 -2.43
C SER A 298 -16.04 -12.76 -2.54
N ALA A 299 -15.85 -13.69 -1.58
CA ALA A 299 -16.56 -14.95 -1.54
C ALA A 299 -18.09 -14.75 -1.38
N ALA A 300 -18.50 -13.83 -0.52
CA ALA A 300 -19.91 -13.49 -0.33
C ALA A 300 -20.53 -12.86 -1.58
N ALA A 301 -19.80 -11.98 -2.27
CA ALA A 301 -20.23 -11.37 -3.52
C ALA A 301 -20.42 -12.42 -4.65
N MET A 302 -19.52 -13.41 -4.72
CA MET A 302 -19.63 -14.51 -5.68
C MET A 302 -20.83 -15.43 -5.37
N ALA A 303 -21.04 -15.77 -4.10
CA ALA A 303 -22.19 -16.58 -3.69
C ALA A 303 -23.52 -15.90 -4.05
N GLN A 304 -23.54 -14.56 -4.14
CA GLN A 304 -24.68 -13.76 -4.58
C GLN A 304 -24.72 -13.56 -6.11
N GLY A 305 -23.81 -14.13 -6.89
CA GLY A 305 -23.74 -13.97 -8.35
C GLY A 305 -23.30 -12.56 -8.80
N LYS A 306 -22.71 -11.75 -7.91
CA LYS A 306 -22.31 -10.36 -8.17
C LYS A 306 -20.89 -10.21 -8.68
N ALA A 307 -20.03 -11.22 -8.51
CA ALA A 307 -18.66 -11.23 -8.96
C ALA A 307 -18.33 -12.56 -9.65
N GLN A 308 -17.61 -12.47 -10.78
CA GLN A 308 -17.02 -13.64 -11.45
C GLN A 308 -15.53 -13.38 -11.60
N GLY A 309 -14.68 -14.27 -11.11
CA GLY A 309 -13.27 -14.08 -11.37
C GLY A 309 -12.32 -15.12 -10.80
N VAL A 310 -11.28 -15.37 -11.59
CA VAL A 310 -10.11 -16.20 -11.26
C VAL A 310 -9.42 -15.70 -9.97
N MET A 311 -9.44 -14.39 -9.72
CA MET A 311 -8.87 -13.76 -8.53
C MET A 311 -9.47 -14.29 -7.23
N LEU A 312 -10.77 -14.60 -7.21
CA LEU A 312 -11.39 -15.16 -6.01
C LEU A 312 -10.89 -16.57 -5.71
N THR A 313 -10.72 -17.42 -6.75
CA THR A 313 -10.17 -18.76 -6.55
C THR A 313 -8.74 -18.70 -6.04
N TYR A 314 -7.94 -17.77 -6.57
CA TYR A 314 -6.60 -17.48 -6.07
C TYR A 314 -6.62 -17.04 -4.60
N ASN A 315 -7.48 -16.10 -4.27
CA ASN A 315 -7.64 -15.58 -2.91
C ASN A 315 -8.12 -16.65 -1.92
N LEU A 316 -9.04 -17.54 -2.29
CA LEU A 316 -9.49 -18.64 -1.44
C LEU A 316 -8.36 -19.63 -1.13
N ASN A 317 -7.50 -19.93 -2.10
CA ASN A 317 -6.31 -20.74 -1.87
C ASN A 317 -5.31 -20.02 -0.96
N ALA A 318 -5.11 -18.70 -1.16
CA ALA A 318 -4.27 -17.89 -0.29
C ALA A 318 -4.79 -17.85 1.16
N CYS A 319 -6.13 -17.86 1.36
CA CYS A 319 -6.74 -17.98 2.69
C CYS A 319 -6.39 -19.29 3.39
N ALA A 320 -6.49 -20.41 2.70
CA ALA A 320 -6.22 -21.71 3.29
C ALA A 320 -4.76 -21.83 3.76
N LEU A 321 -3.82 -21.36 2.93
CA LEU A 321 -2.39 -21.28 3.26
C LEU A 321 -2.12 -20.23 4.34
N GLY A 322 -2.79 -19.08 4.27
CA GLY A 322 -2.68 -18.01 5.23
C GLY A 322 -3.10 -18.43 6.63
N ASN A 323 -4.22 -19.14 6.78
CA ASN A 323 -4.69 -19.64 8.08
C ASN A 323 -3.63 -20.48 8.80
N PHE A 324 -2.95 -21.35 8.07
CA PHE A 324 -1.88 -22.18 8.64
C PHE A 324 -0.69 -21.30 9.08
N ASN A 325 -0.28 -20.36 8.23
CA ASN A 325 0.83 -19.47 8.53
C ASN A 325 0.54 -18.57 9.74
N TRP A 326 -0.65 -17.99 9.85
CA TRP A 326 -1.01 -17.12 10.98
C TRP A 326 -1.06 -17.86 12.30
N LEU A 327 -1.62 -19.07 12.31
CA LEU A 327 -1.61 -19.92 13.50
C LEU A 327 -0.18 -20.33 13.89
N SER A 328 0.68 -20.60 12.90
CA SER A 328 2.10 -20.91 13.14
C SER A 328 2.85 -19.70 13.68
N ILE A 329 2.57 -18.48 13.18
CA ILE A 329 3.13 -17.25 13.73
C ILE A 329 2.67 -17.09 15.19
N CYS A 330 1.37 -17.17 15.48
CA CYS A 330 0.88 -17.08 16.85
C CYS A 330 1.56 -18.09 17.77
N GLN A 331 1.68 -19.34 17.34
CA GLN A 331 2.35 -20.39 18.11
C GLN A 331 3.84 -20.09 18.34
N SER A 332 4.54 -19.57 17.35
CA SER A 332 5.97 -19.22 17.46
C SER A 332 6.21 -18.03 18.40
N LEU A 333 5.21 -17.18 18.58
CA LEU A 333 5.28 -16.00 19.43
C LEU A 333 4.80 -16.25 20.87
N GLU A 334 4.20 -17.41 21.15
CA GLU A 334 3.80 -17.77 22.52
C GLU A 334 5.04 -17.78 23.43
N GLY A 335 5.07 -16.88 24.41
CA GLY A 335 6.16 -16.70 25.35
C GLY A 335 7.27 -15.73 24.91
N ALA A 336 7.16 -15.13 23.72
CA ALA A 336 8.09 -14.10 23.23
C ALA A 336 7.50 -12.65 23.31
N LEU A 337 6.20 -12.53 23.55
CA LEU A 337 5.44 -11.26 23.71
C LEU A 337 4.95 -11.06 25.15
#